data_30eebf169dea6e8a8c1e9b3c2ea4f09c
#
_entry.id   30eebf169dea6e8a8c1e9b3c2ea4f09c
#
_cell.length_a   1.000
_cell.length_b   1.000
_cell.length_c   1.000
_cell.angle_alpha   90.00
_cell.angle_beta   90.00
_cell.angle_gamma   90.00
#
_symmetry.space_group_name_H-M   'P 1'
#
loop_
_entity.id
_entity.type
_entity.pdbx_description
1 polymer ?
#
loop_
_entity_poly.entity_id
_entity_poly.type
_entity_poly.pdbx_seq_one_letter_code
_entity_poly.pdbx_strand_id
1 'polypeptide(L)'
;MDIKNLIRVGRVSSVNPVNCTARVVFNAQENNVSYELPVLQLFAKDNKDYSLPDIDTQVVCIYQPDASGKGLTTGYIVGACYSTADTPAENDASVKSMRFADGSFICYDGQGNLEINMTGNVVIKGAKIMLN
;
A
#
# COMPACT_ATOMS: atom_id res chain seq x y z
N MET A 1 11.34 -4.56 -26.10
CA MET A 1 10.78 -4.06 -24.84
C MET A 1 11.30 -2.65 -24.58
N ASP A 2 10.44 -1.76 -24.18
CA ASP A 2 10.84 -0.40 -23.83
C ASP A 2 11.11 -0.33 -22.31
N ILE A 3 12.33 0.02 -21.95
CA ILE A 3 12.76 0.03 -20.54
C ILE A 3 11.92 0.97 -19.68
N LYS A 4 11.38 2.04 -20.26
CA LYS A 4 10.54 2.99 -19.53
C LYS A 4 9.20 2.40 -19.07
N ASN A 5 8.82 1.23 -19.59
CA ASN A 5 7.59 0.55 -19.20
C ASN A 5 7.80 -0.46 -18.06
N LEU A 6 9.03 -0.66 -17.59
CA LEU A 6 9.32 -1.56 -16.48
C LEU A 6 8.85 -1.01 -15.14
N ILE A 7 8.91 0.29 -14.97
CA ILE A 7 8.46 0.98 -13.76
C ILE A 7 7.39 1.98 -14.17
N ARG A 8 6.22 1.87 -13.56
CA ARG A 8 5.09 2.74 -13.88
C ARG A 8 4.45 3.28 -12.62
N VAL A 9 4.01 4.52 -12.69
CA VAL A 9 3.25 5.16 -11.62
C VAL A 9 1.84 5.40 -12.13
N GLY A 10 0.86 5.04 -11.30
CA GLY A 10 -0.55 5.19 -11.67
C GLY A 10 -1.42 5.33 -10.45
N ARG A 11 -2.74 5.25 -10.67
CA ARG A 11 -3.74 5.35 -9.60
C ARG A 11 -4.61 4.10 -9.59
N VAL A 12 -4.92 3.64 -8.39
CA VAL A 12 -5.77 2.46 -8.19
C VAL A 12 -7.18 2.77 -8.68
N SER A 13 -7.67 1.94 -9.60
CA SER A 13 -9.04 2.09 -10.13
C SER A 13 -10.02 1.14 -9.45
N SER A 14 -9.58 -0.04 -9.06
CA SER A 14 -10.40 -1.04 -8.36
C SER A 14 -9.52 -1.97 -7.54
N VAL A 15 -10.10 -2.60 -6.53
CA VAL A 15 -9.40 -3.55 -5.67
C VAL A 15 -10.16 -4.86 -5.63
N ASN A 16 -9.43 -5.97 -5.46
CA ASN A 16 -9.98 -7.29 -5.23
C ASN A 16 -9.51 -7.80 -3.86
N PRO A 17 -10.36 -7.68 -2.82
CA PRO A 17 -9.97 -8.08 -1.47
C PRO A 17 -9.68 -9.57 -1.30
N VAL A 18 -10.32 -10.41 -2.11
CA VAL A 18 -10.14 -11.87 -2.01
C VAL A 18 -8.75 -12.28 -2.46
N ASN A 19 -8.26 -11.69 -3.53
CA ASN A 19 -6.96 -12.04 -4.10
C ASN A 19 -5.83 -11.10 -3.67
N CYS A 20 -6.13 -10.02 -2.95
CA CYS A 20 -5.18 -8.96 -2.58
C CYS A 20 -4.50 -8.37 -3.81
N THR A 21 -5.32 -8.04 -4.82
CA THR A 21 -4.87 -7.45 -6.07
C THR A 21 -5.60 -6.13 -6.32
N ALA A 22 -5.09 -5.35 -7.25
CA ALA A 22 -5.73 -4.11 -7.66
C ALA A 22 -5.46 -3.84 -9.14
N ARG A 23 -6.34 -3.07 -9.76
CA ARG A 23 -6.14 -2.56 -11.11
C ARG A 23 -5.72 -1.10 -11.02
N VAL A 24 -4.85 -0.69 -11.95
CA VAL A 24 -4.20 0.62 -11.92
C VAL A 24 -4.39 1.29 -13.27
N VAL A 25 -4.75 2.56 -13.24
CA VAL A 25 -4.77 3.43 -14.43
C VAL A 25 -3.43 4.16 -14.50
N PHE A 26 -2.67 3.93 -15.57
CA PHE A 26 -1.32 4.49 -15.70
C PHE A 26 -1.27 5.81 -16.45
N ASN A 27 -2.16 5.99 -17.41
CA ASN A 27 -2.11 7.18 -18.26
C ASN A 27 -3.52 7.71 -18.47
N ALA A 28 -3.76 8.90 -17.96
CA ALA A 28 -5.06 9.54 -18.11
C ALA A 28 -5.42 9.82 -19.58
N GLN A 29 -4.40 10.00 -20.43
CA GLN A 29 -4.65 10.28 -21.87
C GLN A 29 -5.11 9.05 -22.64
N GLU A 30 -4.65 7.87 -22.21
CA GLU A 30 -4.94 6.62 -22.92
C GLU A 30 -5.99 5.77 -22.21
N ASN A 31 -6.37 6.14 -20.99
CA ASN A 31 -7.29 5.37 -20.14
C ASN A 31 -6.88 3.90 -20.00
N ASN A 32 -5.58 3.65 -20.01
CA ASN A 32 -5.07 2.29 -19.88
C ASN A 32 -5.23 1.79 -18.45
N VAL A 33 -6.06 0.76 -18.30
CA VAL A 33 -6.27 0.08 -17.03
C VAL A 33 -5.54 -1.25 -17.07
N SER A 34 -4.75 -1.53 -16.05
CA SER A 34 -4.02 -2.79 -15.94
C SER A 34 -4.96 -3.97 -15.71
N TYR A 35 -4.45 -5.18 -15.91
CA TYR A 35 -5.04 -6.37 -15.28
C TYR A 35 -4.92 -6.27 -13.77
N GLU A 36 -5.47 -7.24 -13.05
CA GLU A 36 -5.27 -7.32 -11.61
C GLU A 36 -3.78 -7.56 -11.31
N LEU A 37 -3.19 -6.64 -10.55
CA LEU A 37 -1.79 -6.72 -10.14
C LEU A 37 -1.73 -7.10 -8.66
N PRO A 38 -0.91 -8.11 -8.29
CA PRO A 38 -0.71 -8.40 -6.87
C PRO A 38 -0.13 -7.20 -6.13
N VAL A 39 -0.65 -6.96 -4.93
CA VAL A 39 -0.12 -5.95 -4.03
C VAL A 39 0.89 -6.63 -3.12
N LEU A 40 2.13 -6.15 -3.10
CA LEU A 40 3.18 -6.76 -2.30
C LEU A 40 2.86 -6.65 -0.81
N GLN A 41 3.09 -7.74 -0.10
CA GLN A 41 2.94 -7.83 1.35
C GLN A 41 4.30 -8.21 1.94
N LEU A 42 4.45 -8.06 3.26
CA LEU A 42 5.68 -8.49 3.94
C LEU A 42 5.73 -10.01 4.06
N PHE A 43 4.59 -10.64 4.34
CA PHE A 43 4.50 -12.08 4.54
C PHE A 43 3.35 -12.64 3.72
N ALA A 44 3.55 -13.78 3.08
CA ALA A 44 2.55 -14.30 2.15
C ALA A 44 2.46 -15.84 2.13
N LYS A 45 2.89 -16.52 3.19
CA LYS A 45 2.78 -17.98 3.26
C LYS A 45 2.13 -18.42 4.57
N ASP A 46 2.89 -18.91 5.53
CA ASP A 46 2.35 -19.35 6.83
C ASP A 46 2.09 -18.15 7.73
N ASN A 47 2.98 -17.19 7.69
CA ASN A 47 2.76 -15.87 8.28
C ASN A 47 2.22 -14.95 7.20
N LYS A 48 1.23 -14.14 7.52
CA LYS A 48 0.55 -13.30 6.54
C LYS A 48 0.26 -11.93 7.13
N ASP A 49 0.45 -10.91 6.35
CA ASP A 49 -0.11 -9.59 6.59
C ASP A 49 -1.08 -9.24 5.47
N TYR A 50 -1.82 -8.16 5.63
CA TYR A 50 -2.85 -7.82 4.65
C TYR A 50 -3.07 -6.32 4.64
N SER A 51 -2.85 -5.71 3.48
CA SER A 51 -3.28 -4.34 3.22
C SER A 51 -3.48 -4.14 1.73
N LEU A 52 -4.52 -3.39 1.38
CA LEU A 52 -4.78 -2.94 0.03
C LEU A 52 -4.73 -1.43 -0.01
N PRO A 53 -4.21 -0.83 -1.08
CA PRO A 53 -4.31 0.62 -1.24
C PRO A 53 -5.77 1.04 -1.45
N ASP A 54 -6.09 2.24 -1.04
CA ASP A 54 -7.40 2.83 -1.32
C ASP A 54 -7.56 3.12 -2.80
N ILE A 55 -8.80 3.10 -3.27
CA ILE A 55 -9.11 3.52 -4.64
C ILE A 55 -8.65 4.97 -4.82
N ASP A 56 -8.07 5.25 -5.98
CA ASP A 56 -7.53 6.54 -6.37
C ASP A 56 -6.19 6.90 -5.71
N THR A 57 -5.59 5.98 -4.96
CA THR A 57 -4.23 6.15 -4.41
C THR A 57 -3.19 6.07 -5.53
N GLN A 58 -2.19 6.95 -5.48
CA GLN A 58 -1.04 6.84 -6.35
C GLN A 58 -0.14 5.69 -5.92
N VAL A 59 0.19 4.81 -6.85
CA VAL A 59 1.00 3.62 -6.59
C VAL A 59 2.12 3.50 -7.60
N VAL A 60 3.20 2.84 -7.18
CA VAL A 60 4.34 2.49 -8.02
C VAL A 60 4.23 1.01 -8.35
N CYS A 61 4.34 0.68 -9.65
CA CYS A 61 4.26 -0.67 -10.14
C CYS A 61 5.54 -1.04 -10.87
N ILE A 62 5.93 -2.30 -10.76
CA ILE A 62 7.05 -2.86 -11.51
C ILE A 62 6.54 -4.01 -12.37
N TYR A 63 7.13 -4.16 -13.54
CA TYR A 63 6.76 -5.22 -14.48
C TYR A 63 7.95 -6.11 -14.78
N GLN A 64 7.68 -7.41 -14.90
CA GLN A 64 8.68 -8.41 -15.21
C GLN A 64 8.73 -8.59 -16.73
N PRO A 65 9.92 -8.53 -17.36
CA PRO A 65 10.06 -8.86 -18.77
C PRO A 65 9.70 -10.32 -19.01
N ASP A 66 9.18 -10.62 -20.20
CA ASP A 66 8.97 -12.00 -20.61
C ASP A 66 10.29 -12.67 -21.00
N ALA A 67 10.22 -13.98 -21.32
CA ALA A 67 11.42 -14.75 -21.66
C ALA A 67 12.13 -14.25 -22.93
N SER A 68 11.42 -13.56 -23.81
CA SER A 68 12.02 -13.01 -25.05
C SER A 68 12.78 -11.71 -24.78
N GLY A 69 12.53 -11.04 -23.66
CA GLY A 69 13.05 -9.73 -23.35
C GLY A 69 12.42 -8.60 -24.15
N LYS A 70 11.39 -8.88 -24.95
CA LYS A 70 10.75 -7.91 -25.81
C LYS A 70 9.40 -7.44 -25.31
N GLY A 71 8.77 -8.19 -24.40
CA GLY A 71 7.47 -7.87 -23.83
C GLY A 71 7.49 -7.96 -22.31
N LEU A 72 6.33 -7.75 -21.71
CA LEU A 72 6.13 -7.80 -20.26
C LEU A 72 5.17 -8.95 -19.95
N THR A 73 5.43 -9.69 -18.87
CA THR A 73 4.55 -10.76 -18.41
C THR A 73 3.58 -10.25 -17.37
N THR A 74 4.06 -10.03 -16.16
CA THR A 74 3.21 -9.66 -15.02
C THR A 74 3.81 -8.46 -14.33
N GLY A 75 2.94 -7.72 -13.63
CA GLY A 75 3.35 -6.58 -12.83
C GLY A 75 2.94 -6.76 -11.38
N TYR A 76 3.50 -5.93 -10.54
CA TYR A 76 3.26 -5.92 -9.10
C TYR A 76 3.13 -4.49 -8.62
N ILE A 77 2.24 -4.26 -7.66
CA ILE A 77 2.15 -2.98 -6.98
C ILE A 77 3.14 -3.03 -5.81
N VAL A 78 4.18 -2.21 -5.89
CA VAL A 78 5.23 -2.15 -4.86
C VAL A 78 4.72 -1.44 -3.62
N GLY A 79 3.98 -0.35 -3.81
CA GLY A 79 3.42 0.41 -2.72
C GLY A 79 2.80 1.71 -3.17
N ALA A 80 2.25 2.43 -2.21
CA ALA A 80 1.66 3.74 -2.41
C ALA A 80 2.70 4.83 -2.18
N CYS A 81 2.49 5.98 -2.82
CA CYS A 81 3.27 7.17 -2.53
C CYS A 81 2.35 8.40 -2.50
N TYR A 82 2.78 9.40 -1.74
CA TYR A 82 2.04 10.65 -1.66
C TYR A 82 2.09 11.42 -2.98
N SER A 83 1.11 12.28 -3.17
CA SER A 83 0.95 13.10 -4.36
C SER A 83 0.49 14.50 -3.97
N THR A 84 0.27 15.37 -4.94
CA THR A 84 -0.31 16.68 -4.68
C THR A 84 -1.76 16.60 -4.21
N ALA A 85 -2.46 15.51 -4.56
CA ALA A 85 -3.84 15.27 -4.13
C ALA A 85 -3.92 14.65 -2.73
N ASP A 86 -2.95 13.82 -2.37
CA ASP A 86 -2.92 13.08 -1.11
C ASP A 86 -1.59 13.32 -0.40
N THR A 87 -1.60 14.23 0.57
CA THR A 87 -0.39 14.70 1.25
C THR A 87 -0.19 13.97 2.57
N PRO A 88 1.06 13.93 3.09
CA PRO A 88 1.34 13.30 4.37
C PRO A 88 0.58 13.94 5.53
N ALA A 89 0.23 13.12 6.52
CA ALA A 89 -0.39 13.59 7.76
C ALA A 89 0.64 14.16 8.74
N GLU A 90 1.91 13.78 8.61
CA GLU A 90 2.99 14.17 9.51
C GLU A 90 4.00 15.05 8.78
N ASN A 91 4.71 15.90 9.55
CA ASN A 91 5.76 16.76 9.01
C ASN A 91 7.04 16.72 9.85
N ASP A 92 7.20 15.73 10.71
CA ASP A 92 8.35 15.54 11.60
C ASP A 92 8.95 14.17 11.32
N ALA A 93 10.23 14.12 10.95
CA ALA A 93 10.90 12.89 10.56
C ALA A 93 11.02 11.88 11.71
N SER A 94 10.94 12.32 12.97
CA SER A 94 11.03 11.43 14.12
C SER A 94 9.72 10.72 14.42
N VAL A 95 8.60 11.19 13.88
CA VAL A 95 7.28 10.58 14.07
C VAL A 95 7.12 9.39 13.15
N LYS A 96 6.57 8.30 13.70
CA LYS A 96 6.17 7.11 12.94
C LYS A 96 4.73 6.81 13.24
N SER A 97 3.87 6.82 12.24
CA SER A 97 2.44 6.66 12.45
C SER A 97 1.77 5.82 11.38
N MET A 98 0.63 5.29 11.74
CA MET A 98 -0.29 4.61 10.84
C MET A 98 -1.67 5.19 11.09
N ARG A 99 -2.27 5.84 10.10
CA ARG A 99 -3.54 6.53 10.25
C ARG A 99 -4.59 5.93 9.33
N PHE A 100 -5.81 5.86 9.82
CA PHE A 100 -6.95 5.28 9.11
C PHE A 100 -7.96 6.37 8.77
N ALA A 101 -8.81 6.08 7.78
CA ALA A 101 -9.73 7.06 7.22
C ALA A 101 -10.75 7.60 8.23
N ASP A 102 -11.10 6.80 9.25
CA ASP A 102 -12.08 7.18 10.28
C ASP A 102 -11.48 8.02 11.41
N GLY A 103 -10.18 8.35 11.33
CA GLY A 103 -9.48 9.10 12.37
C GLY A 103 -8.76 8.24 13.40
N SER A 104 -8.93 6.92 13.37
CA SER A 104 -8.18 6.01 14.22
C SER A 104 -6.69 6.04 13.83
N PHE A 105 -5.80 5.84 14.80
CA PHE A 105 -4.37 5.83 14.50
C PHE A 105 -3.56 5.08 15.55
N ILE A 106 -2.34 4.72 15.13
CA ILE A 106 -1.25 4.25 15.99
C ILE A 106 -0.07 5.16 15.71
N CYS A 107 0.48 5.80 16.74
CA CYS A 107 1.50 6.83 16.54
C CYS A 107 2.61 6.73 17.59
N TYR A 108 3.85 6.73 17.11
CA TYR A 108 5.04 7.00 17.91
C TYR A 108 5.40 8.47 17.71
N ASP A 109 5.48 9.23 18.81
CA ASP A 109 5.61 10.70 18.72
C ASP A 109 7.04 11.21 18.54
N GLY A 110 8.02 10.32 18.49
CA GLY A 110 9.42 10.71 18.40
C GLY A 110 10.06 11.03 19.75
N GLN A 111 9.31 10.94 20.84
CA GLN A 111 9.77 11.27 22.19
C GLN A 111 9.58 10.13 23.19
N GLY A 112 9.46 8.91 22.69
CA GLY A 112 9.31 7.72 23.51
C GLY A 112 7.90 7.34 23.86
N ASN A 113 6.89 8.01 23.32
CA ASN A 113 5.49 7.73 23.62
C ASN A 113 4.81 7.03 22.44
N LEU A 114 3.99 6.03 22.76
CA LEU A 114 3.12 5.35 21.80
C LEU A 114 1.67 5.66 22.17
N GLU A 115 0.90 6.08 21.18
CA GLU A 115 -0.54 6.28 21.32
C GLU A 115 -1.29 5.37 20.35
N ILE A 116 -2.28 4.64 20.87
CA ILE A 116 -3.24 3.88 20.09
C ILE A 116 -4.61 4.50 20.35
N ASN A 117 -5.22 5.07 19.31
CA ASN A 117 -6.50 5.79 19.45
C ASN A 117 -7.45 5.30 18.38
N MET A 118 -8.45 4.52 18.79
CA MET A 118 -9.43 3.92 17.89
C MET A 118 -10.81 4.53 18.16
N THR A 119 -11.57 4.78 17.11
CA THR A 119 -12.95 5.24 17.25
C THR A 119 -13.87 4.17 17.81
N GLY A 120 -13.54 2.89 17.56
CA GLY A 120 -14.21 1.74 18.14
C GLY A 120 -13.46 1.20 19.35
N ASN A 121 -13.58 -0.10 19.58
CA ASN A 121 -12.97 -0.78 20.71
C ASN A 121 -11.53 -1.20 20.41
N VAL A 122 -10.69 -1.21 21.42
CA VAL A 122 -9.37 -1.84 21.42
C VAL A 122 -9.48 -3.11 22.26
N VAL A 123 -9.15 -4.26 21.67
CA VAL A 123 -9.17 -5.55 22.35
C VAL A 123 -7.77 -6.13 22.35
N ILE A 124 -7.22 -6.38 23.52
CA ILE A 124 -5.89 -6.97 23.70
C ILE A 124 -6.08 -8.29 24.41
N LYS A 125 -5.64 -9.38 23.79
CA LYS A 125 -5.74 -10.74 24.37
C LYS A 125 -4.38 -11.39 24.34
N GLY A 126 -4.04 -12.06 25.43
CA GLY A 126 -2.81 -12.83 25.57
C GLY A 126 -2.93 -13.78 26.72
N ALA A 127 -2.05 -14.79 26.77
CA ALA A 127 -1.98 -15.67 27.95
C ALA A 127 -1.65 -14.87 29.21
N LYS A 128 -0.84 -13.82 29.06
CA LYS A 128 -0.50 -12.89 30.12
C LYS A 128 -0.25 -11.52 29.50
N ILE A 129 -0.83 -10.48 30.10
CA ILE A 129 -0.62 -9.10 29.68
C ILE A 129 0.08 -8.40 30.84
N MET A 130 1.26 -7.84 30.59
CA MET A 130 2.06 -7.16 31.60
C MET A 130 2.05 -5.66 31.31
N LEU A 131 1.63 -4.90 32.30
CA LEU A 131 1.69 -3.44 32.31
C LEU A 131 2.64 -3.00 33.40
N ASN A 132 3.52 -2.08 33.05
CA ASN A 132 4.50 -1.59 34.00
C ASN A 132 3.92 -0.45 34.85
#